data_96a3c64013e50392ea0086c4d1def9fc
#
_entry.id   96a3c64013e50392ea0086c4d1def9fc
#
_cell.length_a   1.000
_cell.length_b   1.000
_cell.length_c   1.000
_cell.angle_alpha   90.00
_cell.angle_beta   90.00
_cell.angle_gamma   90.00
#
_symmetry.space_group_name_H-M   'P 1'
#
loop_
_entity.id
_entity.type
_entity.pdbx_description
1 polymer ?
#
loop_
_entity_poly.entity_id
_entity_poly.type
_entity_poly.pdbx_seq_one_letter_code
_entity_poly.pdbx_strand_id
1 'polypeptide(L)'
;SEMLQRINELSVKAANGIMTDDDRATVQDEVKQLKEEITRISDVTEFNGQKLLNGEYDLKGYTNKQEVKVNYYSTDVPVKEYTIKSIPLTKDADGNIVLDGDVTFGDGFPDAKTLKTELKDDLLTITGENGFEMRLDVSGTLNGAQTGTTVKDLKINATGIGAMRLQIGANEHQVLEVNIPAVSLQNMGIENVDVSTAEGADDAIDRVDGAIKYVS
;
A
#
# COMPACT_ATOMS: atom_id res chain seq x y z
N SER A 1 13.66 -0.33 9.39
CA SER A 1 14.33 -0.42 8.09
C SER A 1 15.38 -1.53 7.99
N GLU A 2 16.09 -1.92 9.07
CA GLU A 2 17.08 -3.03 9.03
C GLU A 2 16.47 -4.36 8.56
N MET A 3 15.27 -4.68 9.02
CA MET A 3 14.57 -5.89 8.57
C MET A 3 14.21 -5.85 7.08
N LEU A 4 13.78 -4.71 6.55
CA LEU A 4 13.52 -4.56 5.11
C LEU A 4 14.81 -4.69 4.30
N GLN A 5 15.92 -4.11 4.78
CA GLN A 5 17.22 -4.29 4.15
C GLN A 5 17.64 -5.76 4.16
N ARG A 6 17.40 -6.47 5.25
CA ARG A 6 17.66 -7.91 5.34
C ARG A 6 16.81 -8.72 4.37
N ILE A 7 15.51 -8.39 4.23
CA ILE A 7 14.65 -9.04 3.23
C ILE A 7 15.19 -8.76 1.82
N ASN A 8 15.65 -7.54 1.51
CA ASN A 8 16.26 -7.21 0.23
C ASN A 8 17.51 -8.06 -0.05
N GLU A 9 18.44 -8.16 0.91
CA GLU A 9 19.63 -9.02 0.79
C GLU A 9 19.26 -10.48 0.52
N LEU A 10 18.27 -11.01 1.22
CA LEU A 10 17.77 -12.37 1.04
C LEU A 10 17.13 -12.56 -0.34
N SER A 11 16.38 -11.56 -0.82
CA SER A 11 15.77 -11.57 -2.15
C SER A 11 16.85 -11.60 -3.24
N VAL A 12 17.86 -10.74 -3.14
CA VAL A 12 19.02 -10.74 -4.06
C VAL A 12 19.75 -12.09 -4.03
N LYS A 13 19.94 -12.66 -2.84
CA LYS A 13 20.56 -13.98 -2.70
C LYS A 13 19.72 -15.07 -3.37
N ALA A 14 18.39 -15.07 -3.18
CA ALA A 14 17.47 -16.06 -3.75
C ALA A 14 17.31 -15.92 -5.27
N ALA A 15 17.45 -14.72 -5.82
CA ALA A 15 17.44 -14.47 -7.27
C ALA A 15 18.67 -15.07 -7.98
N ASN A 16 19.74 -15.42 -7.24
CA ASN A 16 20.94 -15.99 -7.82
C ASN A 16 20.65 -17.37 -8.43
N GLY A 17 20.96 -17.55 -9.70
CA GLY A 17 20.70 -18.78 -10.47
C GLY A 17 21.42 -20.04 -10.01
N ILE A 18 22.39 -19.92 -9.09
CA ILE A 18 23.12 -21.08 -8.54
C ILE A 18 22.45 -21.69 -7.31
N MET A 19 21.42 -21.04 -6.74
CA MET A 19 20.69 -21.57 -5.59
C MET A 19 19.76 -22.72 -6.02
N THR A 20 19.70 -23.76 -5.17
CA THR A 20 18.73 -24.84 -5.31
C THR A 20 17.35 -24.40 -4.76
N ASP A 21 16.30 -25.13 -5.11
CA ASP A 21 14.96 -24.87 -4.57
C ASP A 21 14.89 -25.08 -3.04
N ASP A 22 15.63 -26.05 -2.50
CA ASP A 22 15.74 -26.28 -1.05
C ASP A 22 16.45 -25.10 -0.34
N ASP A 23 17.48 -24.53 -0.97
CA ASP A 23 18.14 -23.34 -0.43
C ASP A 23 17.20 -22.13 -0.44
N ARG A 24 16.43 -21.95 -1.52
CA ARG A 24 15.42 -20.88 -1.61
C ARG A 24 14.31 -21.07 -0.59
N ALA A 25 13.85 -22.29 -0.33
CA ALA A 25 12.86 -22.57 0.70
C ALA A 25 13.37 -22.13 2.08
N THR A 26 14.64 -22.39 2.41
CA THR A 26 15.26 -21.93 3.66
C THR A 26 15.29 -20.39 3.75
N VAL A 27 15.61 -19.72 2.64
CA VAL A 27 15.58 -18.24 2.58
C VAL A 27 14.15 -17.71 2.73
N GLN A 28 13.16 -18.38 2.13
CA GLN A 28 11.76 -18.03 2.26
C GLN A 28 11.27 -18.10 3.72
N ASP A 29 11.71 -19.09 4.47
CA ASP A 29 11.39 -19.21 5.90
C ASP A 29 11.98 -18.03 6.70
N GLU A 30 13.20 -17.59 6.40
CA GLU A 30 13.79 -16.39 7.03
C GLU A 30 13.00 -15.12 6.66
N VAL A 31 12.61 -14.95 5.39
CA VAL A 31 11.78 -13.82 4.94
C VAL A 31 10.43 -13.82 5.67
N LYS A 32 9.80 -14.98 5.83
CA LYS A 32 8.55 -15.13 6.57
C LYS A 32 8.70 -14.66 8.02
N GLN A 33 9.75 -15.09 8.72
CA GLN A 33 10.02 -14.66 10.10
C GLN A 33 10.23 -13.15 10.21
N LEU A 34 10.95 -12.55 9.25
CA LEU A 34 11.14 -11.10 9.22
C LEU A 34 9.83 -10.34 8.98
N LYS A 35 8.95 -10.85 8.12
CA LYS A 35 7.60 -10.30 7.90
C LYS A 35 6.74 -10.36 9.17
N GLU A 36 6.78 -11.49 9.89
CA GLU A 36 6.08 -11.65 11.18
C GLU A 36 6.60 -10.66 12.22
N GLU A 37 7.92 -10.47 12.29
CA GLU A 37 8.53 -9.50 13.21
C GLU A 37 8.20 -8.05 12.86
N ILE A 38 8.15 -7.69 11.59
CA ILE A 38 7.68 -6.37 11.14
C ILE A 38 6.24 -6.12 11.61
N THR A 39 5.36 -7.10 11.43
CA THR A 39 3.97 -7.03 11.90
C THR A 39 3.91 -6.85 13.41
N ARG A 40 4.68 -7.65 14.16
CA ARG A 40 4.73 -7.54 15.63
C ARG A 40 5.17 -6.15 16.09
N ILE A 41 6.22 -5.59 15.47
CA ILE A 41 6.72 -4.25 15.81
C ILE A 41 5.67 -3.17 15.49
N SER A 42 5.01 -3.29 14.35
CA SER A 42 3.92 -2.38 13.98
C SER A 42 2.81 -2.36 15.04
N ASP A 43 2.43 -3.54 15.53
CA ASP A 43 1.33 -3.68 16.50
C ASP A 43 1.69 -3.20 17.90
N VAL A 44 2.96 -3.30 18.32
CA VAL A 44 3.40 -2.95 19.68
C VAL A 44 4.06 -1.59 19.80
N THR A 45 4.40 -0.94 18.68
CA THR A 45 5.05 0.37 18.73
C THR A 45 4.05 1.43 19.21
N GLU A 46 4.31 1.96 20.38
CA GLU A 46 3.49 2.99 21.00
C GLU A 46 4.34 4.13 21.59
N PHE A 47 3.74 5.30 21.66
CA PHE A 47 4.28 6.46 22.32
C PHE A 47 3.22 7.07 23.23
N ASN A 48 3.54 7.23 24.49
CA ASN A 48 2.61 7.80 25.50
C ASN A 48 1.24 7.06 25.55
N GLY A 49 1.27 5.71 25.38
CA GLY A 49 0.08 4.87 25.37
C GLY A 49 -0.73 4.88 24.08
N GLN A 50 -0.20 5.50 23.02
CA GLN A 50 -0.83 5.55 21.68
C GLN A 50 -0.04 4.74 20.68
N LYS A 51 -0.70 3.87 19.93
CA LYS A 51 -0.06 3.08 18.87
C LYS A 51 0.23 3.96 17.68
N LEU A 52 1.50 4.08 17.29
CA LEU A 52 1.93 5.00 16.24
C LEU A 52 1.79 4.45 14.83
N LEU A 53 1.98 3.15 14.65
CA LEU A 53 2.15 2.53 13.32
C LEU A 53 0.90 1.79 12.83
N ASN A 54 -0.19 1.81 13.59
CA ASN A 54 -1.43 1.12 13.27
C ASN A 54 -2.35 1.88 12.30
N GLY A 55 -1.94 3.05 11.82
CA GLY A 55 -2.70 3.91 10.91
C GLY A 55 -3.65 4.90 11.60
N GLU A 56 -3.64 4.99 12.93
CA GLU A 56 -4.50 5.96 13.64
C GLU A 56 -4.12 7.40 13.32
N TYR A 57 -2.84 7.65 13.08
CA TYR A 57 -2.27 8.96 12.75
C TYR A 57 -1.95 9.14 11.27
N ASP A 58 -2.40 8.22 10.44
CA ASP A 58 -2.28 8.35 8.99
C ASP A 58 -3.36 9.25 8.40
N LEU A 59 -3.11 9.77 7.20
CA LEU A 59 -4.09 10.51 6.43
C LEU A 59 -5.27 9.60 6.11
N LYS A 60 -6.49 10.07 6.41
CA LYS A 60 -7.70 9.27 6.23
C LYS A 60 -8.51 9.75 5.04
N GLY A 61 -8.96 8.80 4.25
CA GLY A 61 -9.89 9.01 3.16
C GLY A 61 -11.08 8.08 3.29
N TYR A 62 -12.20 8.52 2.73
CA TYR A 62 -13.45 7.78 2.74
C TYR A 62 -14.01 7.66 1.34
N THR A 63 -14.69 6.56 1.06
CA THR A 63 -15.39 6.36 -0.21
C THR A 63 -16.89 6.24 0.01
N ASN A 64 -17.65 6.48 -1.06
CA ASN A 64 -19.09 6.24 -1.08
C ASN A 64 -19.45 4.76 -1.38
N LYS A 65 -18.46 3.89 -1.51
CA LYS A 65 -18.62 2.46 -1.83
C LYS A 65 -17.99 1.63 -0.72
N GLN A 66 -18.75 0.75 -0.10
CA GLN A 66 -18.26 -0.08 1.01
C GLN A 66 -17.22 -1.13 0.56
N GLU A 67 -17.30 -1.53 -0.70
CA GLU A 67 -16.41 -2.50 -1.33
C GLU A 67 -15.04 -1.93 -1.73
N VAL A 68 -14.85 -0.60 -1.67
CA VAL A 68 -13.59 0.07 -1.95
C VAL A 68 -13.21 0.96 -0.78
N LYS A 69 -11.99 0.82 -0.29
CA LYS A 69 -11.50 1.63 0.84
C LYS A 69 -10.26 2.41 0.43
N VAL A 70 -10.12 3.62 0.98
CA VAL A 70 -8.87 4.36 0.88
C VAL A 70 -7.87 3.72 1.84
N ASN A 71 -6.82 3.12 1.28
CA ASN A 71 -5.75 2.52 2.06
C ASN A 71 -4.67 3.56 2.42
N TYR A 72 -4.30 4.39 1.44
CA TYR A 72 -3.24 5.39 1.60
C TYR A 72 -3.41 6.52 0.57
N TYR A 73 -2.97 7.70 0.92
CA TYR A 73 -2.62 8.75 -0.04
C TYR A 73 -1.47 9.62 0.49
N SER A 74 -0.65 10.12 -0.43
CA SER A 74 0.51 10.95 -0.09
C SER A 74 0.10 12.33 0.43
N THR A 75 0.97 12.99 1.17
CA THR A 75 0.77 14.38 1.65
C THR A 75 0.62 15.39 0.52
N ASP A 76 1.07 15.03 -0.69
CA ASP A 76 0.95 15.84 -1.90
C ASP A 76 -0.43 15.77 -2.56
N VAL A 77 -1.30 14.87 -2.08
CA VAL A 77 -2.70 14.77 -2.52
C VAL A 77 -3.52 15.88 -1.85
N PRO A 78 -4.05 16.87 -2.60
CA PRO A 78 -4.87 17.91 -2.02
C PRO A 78 -6.12 17.37 -1.29
N VAL A 79 -6.44 17.97 -0.15
CA VAL A 79 -7.63 17.64 0.64
C VAL A 79 -8.89 18.14 -0.08
N LYS A 80 -9.57 17.22 -0.75
CA LYS A 80 -10.81 17.47 -1.51
C LYS A 80 -11.51 16.17 -1.89
N GLU A 81 -12.64 16.28 -2.57
CA GLU A 81 -13.33 15.13 -3.19
C GLU A 81 -12.69 14.81 -4.57
N TYR A 82 -12.52 13.52 -4.82
CA TYR A 82 -12.07 12.95 -6.09
C TYR A 82 -13.13 12.00 -6.62
N THR A 83 -13.30 11.94 -7.94
CA THR A 83 -14.25 11.04 -8.58
C THR A 83 -13.53 10.12 -9.56
N ILE A 84 -13.73 8.81 -9.42
CA ILE A 84 -13.37 7.83 -10.45
C ILE A 84 -14.69 7.37 -11.11
N LYS A 85 -14.79 7.58 -12.41
CA LYS A 85 -16.01 7.23 -13.18
C LYS A 85 -16.17 5.73 -13.34
N SER A 86 -15.05 5.02 -13.56
CA SER A 86 -15.09 3.55 -13.69
C SER A 86 -13.75 2.91 -13.36
N ILE A 87 -13.82 1.76 -12.66
CA ILE A 87 -12.70 0.84 -12.43
C ILE A 87 -13.20 -0.53 -12.92
N PRO A 88 -12.78 -0.97 -14.12
CA PRO A 88 -13.12 -2.30 -14.61
C PRO A 88 -12.20 -3.33 -13.94
N LEU A 89 -12.79 -4.34 -13.31
CA LEU A 89 -12.10 -5.37 -12.55
C LEU A 89 -12.54 -6.76 -12.98
N THR A 90 -11.60 -7.69 -13.06
CA THR A 90 -11.85 -9.11 -13.30
C THR A 90 -10.95 -9.96 -12.42
N LYS A 91 -11.21 -11.27 -12.39
CA LYS A 91 -10.28 -12.25 -11.80
C LYS A 91 -9.46 -12.90 -12.90
N ASP A 92 -8.15 -13.01 -12.66
CA ASP A 92 -7.27 -13.82 -13.50
C ASP A 92 -7.47 -15.32 -13.27
N ALA A 93 -6.65 -16.15 -13.93
CA ALA A 93 -6.74 -17.60 -13.82
C ALA A 93 -6.40 -18.12 -12.41
N ASP A 94 -5.64 -17.35 -11.63
CA ASP A 94 -5.23 -17.69 -10.26
C ASP A 94 -6.21 -17.14 -9.21
N GLY A 95 -7.21 -16.38 -9.66
CA GLY A 95 -8.26 -15.79 -8.81
C GLY A 95 -7.92 -14.40 -8.24
N ASN A 96 -6.80 -13.80 -8.65
CA ASN A 96 -6.42 -12.46 -8.22
C ASN A 96 -7.27 -11.40 -8.95
N ILE A 97 -7.57 -10.31 -8.27
CA ILE A 97 -8.26 -9.17 -8.88
C ILE A 97 -7.27 -8.41 -9.75
N VAL A 98 -7.60 -8.23 -11.01
CA VAL A 98 -6.81 -7.49 -12.00
C VAL A 98 -7.66 -6.46 -12.74
N LEU A 99 -7.03 -5.45 -13.33
CA LEU A 99 -7.74 -4.49 -14.19
C LEU A 99 -8.14 -5.16 -15.52
N ASP A 100 -9.41 -4.97 -15.91
CA ASP A 100 -9.98 -5.39 -17.21
C ASP A 100 -10.20 -4.15 -18.09
N GLY A 101 -9.17 -3.34 -18.25
CA GLY A 101 -9.18 -2.12 -19.02
C GLY A 101 -8.73 -0.89 -18.23
N ASP A 102 -8.85 0.28 -18.84
CA ASP A 102 -8.37 1.53 -18.25
C ASP A 102 -9.32 2.08 -17.18
N VAL A 103 -8.73 2.60 -16.10
CA VAL A 103 -9.46 3.38 -15.09
C VAL A 103 -9.84 4.73 -15.67
N THR A 104 -11.11 5.11 -15.58
CA THR A 104 -11.59 6.40 -16.08
C THR A 104 -11.75 7.38 -14.92
N PHE A 105 -10.95 8.43 -14.93
CA PHE A 105 -10.97 9.48 -13.91
C PHE A 105 -12.02 10.55 -14.21
N GLY A 106 -12.49 11.19 -13.16
CA GLY A 106 -13.41 12.33 -13.17
C GLY A 106 -12.79 13.54 -12.47
N ASP A 107 -13.64 14.28 -11.76
CA ASP A 107 -13.25 15.51 -11.09
C ASP A 107 -12.25 15.26 -9.95
N GLY A 108 -11.44 16.25 -9.68
CA GLY A 108 -10.50 16.26 -8.56
C GLY A 108 -9.10 15.75 -8.91
N PHE A 109 -8.95 14.78 -9.79
CA PHE A 109 -7.65 14.24 -10.19
C PHE A 109 -6.83 15.23 -11.04
N PRO A 110 -5.48 15.09 -11.05
CA PRO A 110 -4.63 15.70 -12.07
C PRO A 110 -5.03 15.29 -13.49
N ASP A 111 -4.37 15.84 -14.52
CA ASP A 111 -4.62 15.44 -15.91
C ASP A 111 -4.54 13.89 -16.02
N ALA A 112 -5.63 13.28 -16.47
CA ALA A 112 -5.73 11.83 -16.60
C ALA A 112 -4.61 11.22 -17.47
N LYS A 113 -4.01 11.99 -18.37
CA LYS A 113 -2.89 11.54 -19.21
C LYS A 113 -1.57 11.36 -18.45
N THR A 114 -1.44 12.01 -17.30
CA THR A 114 -0.25 11.92 -16.45
C THR A 114 -0.39 10.87 -15.36
N LEU A 115 -1.61 10.35 -15.18
CA LEU A 115 -1.89 9.33 -14.18
C LEU A 115 -1.52 7.93 -14.67
N LYS A 116 -0.89 7.16 -13.80
CA LYS A 116 -0.62 5.73 -13.99
C LYS A 116 -1.39 4.95 -12.95
N THR A 117 -1.90 3.80 -13.35
CA THR A 117 -2.61 2.87 -12.47
C THR A 117 -1.93 1.52 -12.50
N GLU A 118 -1.78 0.94 -11.33
CA GLU A 118 -1.29 -0.43 -11.15
C GLU A 118 -2.17 -1.11 -10.11
N LEU A 119 -2.64 -2.31 -10.39
CA LEU A 119 -3.39 -3.13 -9.44
C LEU A 119 -2.55 -4.36 -9.08
N LYS A 120 -2.18 -4.46 -7.82
CA LYS A 120 -1.39 -5.55 -7.27
C LYS A 120 -1.82 -5.84 -5.84
N ASP A 121 -1.98 -7.12 -5.49
CA ASP A 121 -2.39 -7.54 -4.14
C ASP A 121 -3.66 -6.83 -3.63
N ASP A 122 -4.66 -6.70 -4.52
CA ASP A 122 -5.94 -6.00 -4.29
C ASP A 122 -5.81 -4.49 -4.00
N LEU A 123 -4.60 -3.92 -4.15
CA LEU A 123 -4.35 -2.49 -4.05
C LEU A 123 -4.23 -1.85 -5.42
N LEU A 124 -5.19 -0.99 -5.75
CA LEU A 124 -5.12 -0.10 -6.90
C LEU A 124 -4.30 1.13 -6.52
N THR A 125 -3.08 1.20 -7.03
CA THR A 125 -2.19 2.35 -6.86
C THR A 125 -2.35 3.31 -8.03
N ILE A 126 -2.63 4.56 -7.74
CA ILE A 126 -2.78 5.66 -8.69
C ILE A 126 -1.64 6.62 -8.43
N THR A 127 -0.74 6.78 -9.38
CA THR A 127 0.40 7.71 -9.28
C THR A 127 0.30 8.81 -10.32
N GLY A 128 0.75 10.00 -9.98
CA GLY A 128 0.77 11.17 -10.86
C GLY A 128 2.03 12.00 -10.69
N GLU A 129 2.04 13.17 -11.28
CA GLU A 129 3.13 14.14 -11.13
C GLU A 129 3.17 14.73 -9.72
N ASN A 130 4.32 15.32 -9.35
CA ASN A 130 4.52 16.05 -8.09
C ASN A 130 4.22 15.23 -6.82
N GLY A 131 4.53 13.93 -6.83
CA GLY A 131 4.34 13.08 -5.66
C GLY A 131 2.90 12.63 -5.41
N PHE A 132 1.96 12.90 -6.34
CA PHE A 132 0.60 12.42 -6.20
C PHE A 132 0.57 10.90 -6.18
N GLU A 133 0.15 10.32 -5.07
CA GLU A 133 -0.06 8.89 -4.92
C GLU A 133 -1.30 8.61 -4.08
N MET A 134 -2.15 7.72 -4.57
CA MET A 134 -3.34 7.25 -3.84
C MET A 134 -3.47 5.75 -4.02
N ARG A 135 -3.76 5.02 -2.93
CA ARG A 135 -3.95 3.57 -2.94
C ARG A 135 -5.34 3.23 -2.45
N LEU A 136 -6.05 2.45 -3.23
CA LEU A 136 -7.40 1.97 -2.94
C LEU A 136 -7.38 0.46 -2.78
N ASP A 137 -7.88 -0.03 -1.66
CA ASP A 137 -8.16 -1.45 -1.45
C ASP A 137 -9.47 -1.81 -2.17
N VAL A 138 -9.37 -2.69 -3.15
CA VAL A 138 -10.49 -3.18 -3.96
C VAL A 138 -10.87 -4.63 -3.65
N SER A 139 -10.29 -5.23 -2.62
CA SER A 139 -10.54 -6.62 -2.21
C SER A 139 -12.03 -6.94 -1.99
N GLY A 140 -12.80 -5.94 -1.57
CA GLY A 140 -14.24 -6.07 -1.34
C GLY A 140 -15.11 -6.12 -2.60
N THR A 141 -14.55 -5.88 -3.81
CA THR A 141 -15.35 -5.69 -5.03
C THR A 141 -15.82 -6.98 -5.70
N LEU A 142 -15.01 -8.04 -5.64
CA LEU A 142 -15.29 -9.33 -6.29
C LEU A 142 -15.37 -10.45 -5.26
N ASN A 143 -16.56 -10.61 -4.67
CA ASN A 143 -16.82 -11.61 -3.64
C ASN A 143 -17.36 -12.94 -4.24
N GLY A 144 -16.89 -14.06 -3.71
CA GLY A 144 -17.38 -15.39 -4.05
C GLY A 144 -17.12 -15.77 -5.51
N ALA A 145 -18.16 -16.23 -6.21
CA ALA A 145 -18.08 -16.73 -7.57
C ALA A 145 -18.10 -15.63 -8.65
N GLN A 146 -18.07 -14.36 -8.28
CA GLN A 146 -18.03 -13.26 -9.26
C GLN A 146 -16.68 -13.25 -9.97
N THR A 147 -16.73 -13.22 -11.31
CA THR A 147 -15.53 -13.21 -12.17
C THR A 147 -15.15 -11.83 -12.66
N GLY A 148 -16.07 -10.85 -12.63
CA GLY A 148 -15.78 -9.48 -13.05
C GLY A 148 -16.84 -8.49 -12.57
N THR A 149 -16.45 -7.23 -12.44
CA THR A 149 -17.32 -6.10 -12.09
C THR A 149 -16.74 -4.79 -12.60
N THR A 150 -17.55 -3.74 -12.62
CA THR A 150 -17.08 -2.38 -12.84
C THR A 150 -17.57 -1.50 -11.70
N VAL A 151 -16.66 -0.98 -10.92
CA VAL A 151 -16.99 0.02 -9.90
C VAL A 151 -17.22 1.35 -10.61
N LYS A 152 -18.45 1.88 -10.50
CA LYS A 152 -18.85 3.14 -11.16
C LYS A 152 -19.06 4.24 -10.14
N ASP A 153 -18.77 5.49 -10.55
CA ASP A 153 -19.03 6.71 -9.79
C ASP A 153 -18.51 6.63 -8.34
N LEU A 154 -17.24 6.18 -8.22
CA LEU A 154 -16.56 6.13 -6.94
C LEU A 154 -16.14 7.55 -6.54
N LYS A 155 -16.70 8.02 -5.44
CA LYS A 155 -16.30 9.28 -4.81
C LYS A 155 -15.36 9.01 -3.65
N ILE A 156 -14.24 9.72 -3.63
CA ILE A 156 -13.19 9.60 -2.62
C ILE A 156 -13.06 10.96 -1.95
N ASN A 157 -13.26 11.01 -0.65
CA ASN A 157 -13.03 12.20 0.14
C ASN A 157 -11.71 12.08 0.91
N ALA A 158 -10.69 12.80 0.48
CA ALA A 158 -9.41 12.91 1.16
C ALA A 158 -9.50 14.02 2.21
N THR A 159 -9.89 13.68 3.42
CA THR A 159 -10.20 14.68 4.47
C THR A 159 -8.98 15.17 5.25
N GLY A 160 -7.84 14.46 5.15
CA GLY A 160 -6.65 14.78 5.94
C GLY A 160 -6.80 14.61 7.45
N ILE A 161 -7.88 13.97 7.92
CA ILE A 161 -8.10 13.73 9.36
C ILE A 161 -7.29 12.51 9.78
N GLY A 162 -6.52 12.64 10.87
CA GLY A 162 -5.72 11.55 11.46
C GLY A 162 -4.32 11.97 11.88
N ALA A 163 -3.86 13.16 11.47
CA ALA A 163 -2.54 13.64 11.86
C ALA A 163 -2.39 13.78 13.39
N MET A 164 -1.25 13.36 13.90
CA MET A 164 -0.89 13.53 15.30
C MET A 164 -0.59 15.00 15.58
N ARG A 165 -1.26 15.59 16.58
CA ARG A 165 -1.05 16.96 17.00
C ARG A 165 -0.10 17.02 18.19
N LEU A 166 1.04 17.68 18.02
CA LEU A 166 2.02 17.90 19.07
C LEU A 166 2.05 19.39 19.43
N GLN A 167 1.80 19.72 20.70
CA GLN A 167 2.00 21.07 21.21
C GLN A 167 3.50 21.32 21.34
N ILE A 168 4.06 22.24 20.53
CA ILE A 168 5.49 22.54 20.48
C ILE A 168 5.88 23.85 21.20
N GLY A 169 4.90 24.58 21.73
CA GLY A 169 5.14 25.84 22.44
C GLY A 169 4.12 26.09 23.53
N ALA A 170 4.39 27.12 24.35
CA ALA A 170 3.56 27.47 25.50
C ALA A 170 2.30 28.26 25.14
N ASN A 171 2.19 28.77 23.91
CA ASN A 171 1.06 29.55 23.45
C ASN A 171 0.05 28.71 22.70
N GLU A 172 -1.22 29.11 22.73
CA GLU A 172 -2.27 28.51 21.90
C GLU A 172 -1.88 28.58 20.41
N HIS A 173 -2.21 27.54 19.65
CA HIS A 173 -1.94 27.39 18.21
C HIS A 173 -0.46 27.10 17.82
N GLN A 174 0.43 26.88 18.76
CA GLN A 174 1.77 26.37 18.48
C GLN A 174 1.76 24.83 18.41
N VAL A 175 1.07 24.30 17.39
CA VAL A 175 0.86 22.86 17.18
C VAL A 175 1.58 22.43 15.91
N LEU A 176 2.32 21.33 16.02
CA LEU A 176 2.86 20.59 14.87
C LEU A 176 1.93 19.41 14.58
N GLU A 177 1.46 19.32 13.37
CA GLU A 177 0.74 18.14 12.89
C GLU A 177 1.74 17.20 12.20
N VAL A 178 1.81 15.96 12.69
CA VAL A 178 2.69 14.92 12.15
C VAL A 178 1.82 13.79 11.63
N ASN A 179 1.98 13.47 10.34
CA ASN A 179 1.36 12.31 9.75
C ASN A 179 2.31 11.11 9.90
N ILE A 180 1.80 10.00 10.44
CA ILE A 180 2.54 8.76 10.62
C ILE A 180 1.84 7.69 9.80
N PRO A 181 2.43 7.26 8.66
CA PRO A 181 1.81 6.26 7.81
C PRO A 181 1.66 4.92 8.54
N ALA A 182 0.60 4.20 8.21
CA ALA A 182 0.38 2.85 8.72
C ALA A 182 1.47 1.90 8.19
N VAL A 183 2.19 1.26 9.08
CA VAL A 183 3.19 0.25 8.73
C VAL A 183 2.53 -1.13 8.78
N SER A 184 2.11 -1.63 7.61
CA SER A 184 1.64 -3.01 7.43
C SER A 184 2.33 -3.63 6.23
N LEU A 185 2.37 -4.96 6.17
CA LEU A 185 2.94 -5.67 5.01
C LEU A 185 2.21 -5.31 3.72
N GLN A 186 0.88 -5.13 3.79
CA GLN A 186 0.05 -4.73 2.66
C GLN A 186 0.37 -3.30 2.20
N ASN A 187 0.42 -2.32 3.12
CA ASN A 187 0.71 -0.92 2.76
C ASN A 187 2.12 -0.77 2.18
N MET A 188 3.05 -1.58 2.64
CA MET A 188 4.42 -1.62 2.12
C MET A 188 4.54 -2.43 0.82
N GLY A 189 3.48 -3.14 0.38
CA GLY A 189 3.48 -3.95 -0.84
C GLY A 189 4.30 -5.24 -0.75
N ILE A 190 4.60 -5.72 0.47
CA ILE A 190 5.44 -6.92 0.71
C ILE A 190 4.68 -8.11 1.31
N GLU A 191 3.35 -8.02 1.43
CA GLU A 191 2.54 -9.08 2.01
C GLU A 191 2.75 -10.43 1.30
N ASN A 192 2.71 -10.42 -0.04
CA ASN A 192 2.82 -11.61 -0.88
C ASN A 192 4.22 -11.79 -1.50
N VAL A 193 5.26 -11.21 -0.90
CA VAL A 193 6.65 -11.47 -1.31
C VAL A 193 6.98 -12.94 -1.08
N ASP A 194 7.40 -13.61 -2.16
CA ASP A 194 7.78 -15.00 -2.20
C ASP A 194 9.13 -15.15 -2.93
N VAL A 195 10.15 -15.63 -2.23
CA VAL A 195 11.51 -15.83 -2.76
C VAL A 195 11.83 -17.32 -2.97
N SER A 196 10.83 -18.19 -2.93
CA SER A 196 10.99 -19.64 -3.14
C SER A 196 11.32 -19.99 -4.59
N THR A 197 11.13 -19.06 -5.53
CA THR A 197 11.52 -19.17 -6.93
C THR A 197 12.46 -18.04 -7.32
N ALA A 198 13.26 -18.22 -8.38
CA ALA A 198 14.15 -17.17 -8.87
C ALA A 198 13.37 -15.96 -9.38
N GLU A 199 12.25 -16.17 -10.07
CA GLU A 199 11.36 -15.13 -10.58
C GLU A 199 10.68 -14.35 -9.45
N GLY A 200 10.16 -15.05 -8.44
CA GLY A 200 9.58 -14.43 -7.26
C GLY A 200 10.60 -13.63 -6.44
N ALA A 201 11.84 -14.10 -6.39
CA ALA A 201 12.93 -13.38 -5.73
C ALA A 201 13.30 -12.08 -6.46
N ASP A 202 13.25 -12.08 -7.80
CA ASP A 202 13.50 -10.90 -8.63
C ASP A 202 12.36 -9.85 -8.41
N ASP A 203 11.10 -10.25 -8.44
CA ASP A 203 9.95 -9.40 -8.09
C ASP A 203 10.04 -8.86 -6.65
N ALA A 204 10.53 -9.67 -5.71
CA ALA A 204 10.69 -9.28 -4.32
C ALA A 204 11.67 -8.12 -4.12
N ILE A 205 12.73 -8.03 -4.92
CA ILE A 205 13.71 -6.93 -4.85
C ILE A 205 13.02 -5.59 -5.07
N ASP A 206 12.24 -5.47 -6.15
CA ASP A 206 11.55 -4.22 -6.49
C ASP A 206 10.51 -3.84 -5.42
N ARG A 207 9.76 -4.82 -4.91
CA ARG A 207 8.76 -4.60 -3.85
C ARG A 207 9.40 -4.13 -2.56
N VAL A 208 10.50 -4.74 -2.14
CA VAL A 208 11.19 -4.37 -0.89
C VAL A 208 11.85 -3.01 -1.01
N ASP A 209 12.39 -2.66 -2.16
CA ASP A 209 12.89 -1.29 -2.42
C ASP A 209 11.76 -0.25 -2.31
N GLY A 210 10.57 -0.56 -2.81
CA GLY A 210 9.38 0.25 -2.61
C GLY A 210 9.01 0.40 -1.13
N ALA A 211 9.05 -0.69 -0.37
CA ALA A 211 8.77 -0.69 1.06
C ALA A 211 9.78 0.14 1.86
N ILE A 212 11.07 0.07 1.51
CA ILE A 212 12.12 0.89 2.14
C ILE A 212 11.84 2.38 1.92
N LYS A 213 11.47 2.78 0.70
CA LYS A 213 11.10 4.16 0.38
C LYS A 213 9.84 4.61 1.11
N TYR A 214 8.87 3.71 1.31
CA TYR A 214 7.62 4.00 2.02
C TYR A 214 7.85 4.36 3.50
N VAL A 215 8.84 3.74 4.17
CA VAL A 215 9.12 3.95 5.60
C VAL A 215 10.31 4.90 5.86
N SER A 216 10.90 5.47 4.83
CA SER A 216 12.02 6.43 4.92
C SER A 216 11.55 7.85 4.89
#